data_1a9153c2b55b7873677c8205c770ca3a
#
_entry.id   1a9153c2b55b7873677c8205c770ca3a
#
_cell.length_a   1.000
_cell.length_b   1.000
_cell.length_c   1.000
_cell.angle_alpha   90.00
_cell.angle_beta   90.00
_cell.angle_gamma   90.00
#
_symmetry.space_group_name_H-M   'P 1'
#
loop_
_entity.id
_entity.type
_entity.pdbx_description
1 polymer ?
#
loop_
_entity_poly.entity_id
_entity_poly.type
_entity_poly.pdbx_seq_one_letter_code
_entity_poly.pdbx_strand_id
1 'polypeptide(L)'
;MTARVLVTGAGGYLGRQFVAALAAGRIEVERVVAADLREVPAAGRLAGVAYERIDVRAPELGDLMRRHAVDVVVHLASIVTPGRGSTRAFEYSVDVEGTENVLRACLAAGVRKIVVSSSGAAYGYHADNPAWLTEDCPLRGNEAFAYAWHKRLVEEMLARWRGEHPELQQVVLRIGTILGATVRNQITDLFDKPRLIAIRGAASPFVFVWDQDVVGCLLHAIASDRTGIYNVAGDGVLTLAEIAARLGKRRLVLPAGLLRLALGVLHSLGLTQYGPEQLDFLRWRPVLDNTRLKTEFGYRPRLSSAEVFELYRRARGDGA
;
A
#
# COMPACT_ATOMS: atom_id res chain seq x y z
N MET A 1 25.23 -4.97 -13.45
CA MET A 1 24.57 -6.28 -13.72
C MET A 1 23.08 -6.04 -13.73
N THR A 2 22.37 -6.57 -14.72
CA THR A 2 20.90 -6.52 -14.80
C THR A 2 20.30 -7.42 -13.71
N ALA A 3 19.26 -6.95 -13.02
CA ALA A 3 18.70 -7.64 -11.86
C ALA A 3 17.74 -8.76 -12.25
N ARG A 4 17.72 -9.85 -11.47
CA ARG A 4 16.68 -10.89 -11.49
C ARG A 4 15.70 -10.61 -10.36
N VAL A 5 14.47 -10.26 -10.74
CA VAL A 5 13.47 -9.67 -9.85
C VAL A 5 12.38 -10.68 -9.53
N LEU A 6 12.14 -10.94 -8.24
CA LEU A 6 10.95 -11.66 -7.76
C LEU A 6 9.93 -10.66 -7.25
N VAL A 7 8.69 -10.76 -7.72
CA VAL A 7 7.55 -9.96 -7.25
C VAL A 7 6.57 -10.87 -6.51
N THR A 8 6.43 -10.70 -5.20
CA THR A 8 5.38 -11.38 -4.43
C THR A 8 4.09 -10.55 -4.43
N GLY A 9 2.93 -11.19 -4.40
CA GLY A 9 1.66 -10.48 -4.59
C GLY A 9 1.47 -9.97 -6.02
N ALA A 10 2.10 -10.65 -6.98
CA ALA A 10 2.11 -10.27 -8.40
C ALA A 10 0.70 -10.24 -9.03
N GLY A 11 -0.25 -11.01 -8.52
CA GLY A 11 -1.65 -11.03 -8.95
C GLY A 11 -2.52 -9.92 -8.34
N GLY A 12 -1.97 -9.10 -7.42
CA GLY A 12 -2.64 -7.94 -6.83
C GLY A 12 -2.76 -6.76 -7.82
N TYR A 13 -3.45 -5.69 -7.40
CA TYR A 13 -3.65 -4.50 -8.25
C TYR A 13 -2.32 -3.87 -8.70
N LEU A 14 -1.44 -3.55 -7.76
CA LEU A 14 -0.11 -3.01 -8.07
C LEU A 14 0.80 -4.05 -8.71
N GLY A 15 0.75 -5.30 -8.22
CA GLY A 15 1.60 -6.38 -8.71
C GLY A 15 1.45 -6.58 -10.22
N ARG A 16 0.22 -6.67 -10.73
CA ARG A 16 -0.04 -6.83 -12.16
C ARG A 16 0.51 -5.66 -12.99
N GLN A 17 0.30 -4.42 -12.55
CA GLN A 17 0.79 -3.24 -13.24
C GLN A 17 2.32 -3.18 -13.23
N PHE A 18 2.92 -3.54 -12.11
CA PHE A 18 4.36 -3.53 -11.96
C PHE A 18 5.03 -4.64 -12.80
N VAL A 19 4.51 -5.87 -12.78
CA VAL A 19 4.99 -6.97 -13.64
C VAL A 19 4.83 -6.61 -15.12
N ALA A 20 3.71 -5.98 -15.51
CA ALA A 20 3.52 -5.52 -16.87
C ALA A 20 4.53 -4.43 -17.27
N ALA A 21 4.88 -3.53 -16.35
CA ALA A 21 5.88 -2.49 -16.59
C ALA A 21 7.30 -3.08 -16.77
N LEU A 22 7.66 -4.12 -16.01
CA LEU A 22 8.91 -4.87 -16.17
C LEU A 22 8.94 -5.63 -17.49
N ALA A 23 7.87 -6.36 -17.82
CA ALA A 23 7.75 -7.10 -19.07
C ALA A 23 7.79 -6.20 -20.31
N ALA A 24 7.28 -4.95 -20.20
CA ALA A 24 7.37 -3.93 -21.25
C ALA A 24 8.75 -3.25 -21.36
N GLY A 25 9.73 -3.67 -20.55
CA GLY A 25 11.09 -3.14 -20.62
C GLY A 25 11.24 -1.70 -20.12
N ARG A 26 10.38 -1.22 -19.22
CA ARG A 26 10.50 0.16 -18.65
C ARG A 26 11.79 0.40 -17.89
N ILE A 27 12.40 -0.64 -17.39
CA ILE A 27 13.80 -0.74 -16.94
C ILE A 27 14.37 -2.06 -17.45
N GLU A 28 15.69 -2.12 -17.58
CA GLU A 28 16.37 -3.35 -18.00
C GLU A 28 16.52 -4.30 -16.81
N VAL A 29 15.96 -5.52 -16.95
CA VAL A 29 16.09 -6.61 -15.99
C VAL A 29 16.40 -7.92 -16.72
N GLU A 30 17.21 -8.79 -16.12
CA GLU A 30 17.57 -10.08 -16.71
C GLU A 30 16.39 -11.08 -16.67
N ARG A 31 15.64 -11.05 -15.56
CA ARG A 31 14.53 -11.98 -15.34
C ARG A 31 13.45 -11.36 -14.45
N VAL A 32 12.22 -11.67 -14.75
CA VAL A 32 11.06 -11.35 -13.93
C VAL A 32 10.37 -12.63 -13.47
N VAL A 33 10.20 -12.80 -12.17
CA VAL A 33 9.44 -13.90 -11.55
C VAL A 33 8.23 -13.30 -10.83
N ALA A 34 7.06 -13.64 -11.31
CA ALA A 34 5.78 -13.19 -10.75
C ALA A 34 5.20 -14.28 -9.83
N ALA A 35 5.23 -14.07 -8.53
CA ALA A 35 4.79 -15.02 -7.51
C ALA A 35 3.49 -14.56 -6.82
N ASP A 36 2.48 -15.42 -6.79
CA ASP A 36 1.20 -15.16 -6.10
C ASP A 36 0.61 -16.48 -5.61
N LEU A 37 -0.28 -16.41 -4.62
CA LEU A 37 -1.07 -17.54 -4.17
C LEU A 37 -2.04 -18.03 -5.27
N ARG A 38 -2.52 -17.11 -6.10
CA ARG A 38 -3.43 -17.39 -7.21
C ARG A 38 -2.65 -17.64 -8.50
N GLU A 39 -2.98 -18.69 -9.18
CA GLU A 39 -2.42 -18.99 -10.48
C GLU A 39 -2.91 -17.97 -11.53
N VAL A 40 -1.99 -17.52 -12.38
CA VAL A 40 -2.34 -16.70 -13.55
C VAL A 40 -2.61 -17.66 -14.71
N PRO A 41 -3.84 -17.66 -15.28
CA PRO A 41 -4.16 -18.47 -16.44
C PRO A 41 -3.21 -18.18 -17.63
N ALA A 42 -2.94 -19.19 -18.45
CA ALA A 42 -2.00 -19.06 -19.58
C ALA A 42 -2.28 -17.85 -20.49
N ALA A 43 -3.55 -17.59 -20.78
CA ALA A 43 -3.96 -16.43 -21.59
C ALA A 43 -3.67 -15.06 -20.96
N GLY A 44 -3.43 -15.01 -19.63
CA GLY A 44 -3.08 -13.78 -18.91
C GLY A 44 -1.58 -13.64 -18.63
N ARG A 45 -0.76 -14.59 -19.07
CA ARG A 45 0.69 -14.56 -18.83
C ARG A 45 1.39 -13.70 -19.88
N LEU A 46 2.28 -12.85 -19.40
CA LEU A 46 3.11 -11.99 -20.25
C LEU A 46 4.35 -12.74 -20.72
N ALA A 47 4.78 -12.50 -21.94
CA ALA A 47 6.01 -13.08 -22.48
C ALA A 47 7.22 -12.63 -21.65
N GLY A 48 8.20 -13.53 -21.46
CA GLY A 48 9.42 -13.24 -20.72
C GLY A 48 9.27 -13.21 -19.19
N VAL A 49 8.07 -13.49 -18.66
CA VAL A 49 7.79 -13.55 -17.21
C VAL A 49 7.62 -14.98 -16.77
N ALA A 50 8.36 -15.43 -15.76
CA ALA A 50 8.17 -16.70 -15.08
C ALA A 50 7.06 -16.54 -14.03
N TYR A 51 6.03 -17.38 -14.07
CA TYR A 51 4.92 -17.34 -13.12
C TYR A 51 5.02 -18.51 -12.14
N GLU A 52 5.04 -18.20 -10.86
CA GLU A 52 5.14 -19.17 -9.77
C GLU A 52 3.94 -19.05 -8.85
N ARG A 53 3.31 -20.19 -8.54
CA ARG A 53 2.24 -20.26 -7.54
C ARG A 53 2.85 -20.61 -6.19
N ILE A 54 2.89 -19.65 -5.25
CA ILE A 54 3.43 -19.85 -3.91
C ILE A 54 2.76 -18.93 -2.89
N ASP A 55 2.61 -19.44 -1.67
CA ASP A 55 2.25 -18.64 -0.50
C ASP A 55 3.53 -18.03 0.07
N VAL A 56 3.49 -16.75 0.46
CA VAL A 56 4.65 -16.09 1.09
C VAL A 56 5.04 -16.72 2.42
N ARG A 57 4.17 -17.52 3.03
CA ARG A 57 4.42 -18.28 4.26
C ARG A 57 5.07 -19.65 4.01
N ALA A 58 5.16 -20.06 2.75
CA ALA A 58 5.67 -21.39 2.40
C ALA A 58 7.18 -21.49 2.67
N PRO A 59 7.65 -22.58 3.29
CA PRO A 59 9.08 -22.77 3.55
C PRO A 59 9.91 -22.90 2.26
N GLU A 60 9.30 -23.29 1.15
CA GLU A 60 9.94 -23.47 -0.17
C GLU A 60 10.29 -22.13 -0.86
N LEU A 61 9.90 -21.00 -0.29
CA LEU A 61 10.13 -19.67 -0.88
C LEU A 61 11.62 -19.39 -1.12
N GLY A 62 12.49 -19.83 -0.19
CA GLY A 62 13.95 -19.72 -0.35
C GLY A 62 14.48 -20.55 -1.50
N ASP A 63 13.95 -21.77 -1.71
CA ASP A 63 14.33 -22.63 -2.83
C ASP A 63 13.89 -22.02 -4.17
N LEU A 64 12.70 -21.43 -4.22
CA LEU A 64 12.22 -20.69 -5.37
C LEU A 64 13.18 -19.56 -5.72
N MET A 65 13.58 -18.74 -4.74
CA MET A 65 14.53 -17.65 -4.95
C MET A 65 15.88 -18.15 -5.49
N ARG A 66 16.39 -19.27 -4.95
CA ARG A 66 17.64 -19.89 -5.44
C ARG A 66 17.52 -20.41 -6.86
N ARG A 67 16.43 -21.14 -7.21
CA ARG A 67 16.19 -21.67 -8.57
C ARG A 67 16.19 -20.57 -9.62
N HIS A 68 15.65 -19.41 -9.30
CA HIS A 68 15.59 -18.26 -10.20
C HIS A 68 16.79 -17.32 -10.04
N ALA A 69 17.74 -17.63 -9.13
CA ALA A 69 18.91 -16.82 -8.80
C ALA A 69 18.54 -15.35 -8.53
N VAL A 70 17.52 -15.12 -7.69
CA VAL A 70 16.90 -13.80 -7.45
C VAL A 70 17.89 -12.85 -6.77
N ASP A 71 18.05 -11.64 -7.34
CA ASP A 71 18.88 -10.57 -6.77
C ASP A 71 18.07 -9.54 -5.99
N VAL A 72 16.83 -9.29 -6.44
CA VAL A 72 15.95 -8.28 -5.86
C VAL A 72 14.55 -8.86 -5.64
N VAL A 73 14.01 -8.67 -4.45
CA VAL A 73 12.62 -9.01 -4.12
C VAL A 73 11.79 -7.73 -4.01
N VAL A 74 10.66 -7.67 -4.72
CA VAL A 74 9.63 -6.64 -4.53
C VAL A 74 8.44 -7.28 -3.84
N HIS A 75 8.29 -6.99 -2.54
CA HIS A 75 7.29 -7.60 -1.67
C HIS A 75 6.02 -6.75 -1.63
N LEU A 76 5.01 -7.17 -2.40
CA LEU A 76 3.69 -6.52 -2.49
C LEU A 76 2.57 -7.38 -1.89
N ALA A 77 2.85 -8.61 -1.48
CA ALA A 77 1.87 -9.48 -0.86
C ALA A 77 1.43 -8.91 0.50
N SER A 78 0.15 -8.60 0.62
CA SER A 78 -0.48 -8.10 1.86
C SER A 78 -1.99 -8.13 1.72
N ILE A 79 -2.72 -8.27 2.84
CA ILE A 79 -4.18 -8.22 2.88
C ILE A 79 -4.61 -6.78 3.20
N VAL A 80 -4.83 -5.97 2.16
CA VAL A 80 -5.28 -4.57 2.30
C VAL A 80 -6.77 -4.49 2.59
N THR A 81 -7.56 -5.36 1.96
CA THR A 81 -9.01 -5.45 2.14
C THR A 81 -9.37 -6.89 2.46
N PRO A 82 -9.71 -7.17 3.73
CA PRO A 82 -10.11 -8.50 4.15
C PRO A 82 -11.32 -9.02 3.35
N GLY A 83 -11.27 -10.26 2.92
CA GLY A 83 -12.40 -10.96 2.32
C GLY A 83 -13.44 -11.36 3.36
N ARG A 84 -14.64 -11.78 2.90
CA ARG A 84 -15.65 -12.35 3.80
C ARG A 84 -15.08 -13.59 4.49
N GLY A 85 -15.15 -13.63 5.83
CA GLY A 85 -14.62 -14.73 6.63
C GLY A 85 -13.12 -14.66 6.91
N SER A 86 -12.41 -13.60 6.47
CA SER A 86 -11.04 -13.35 6.93
C SER A 86 -11.02 -13.15 8.44
N THR A 87 -10.00 -13.68 9.09
CA THR A 87 -9.78 -13.47 10.52
C THR A 87 -8.51 -12.65 10.73
N ARG A 88 -8.47 -11.88 11.82
CA ARG A 88 -7.29 -11.11 12.20
C ARG A 88 -6.03 -11.99 12.32
N ALA A 89 -6.16 -13.21 12.82
CA ALA A 89 -5.06 -14.16 12.92
C ALA A 89 -4.55 -14.59 11.52
N PHE A 90 -5.47 -14.83 10.58
CA PHE A 90 -5.09 -15.14 9.19
C PHE A 90 -4.39 -13.94 8.53
N GLU A 91 -4.93 -12.73 8.69
CA GLU A 91 -4.32 -11.50 8.16
C GLU A 91 -2.92 -11.28 8.75
N TYR A 92 -2.76 -11.48 10.06
CA TYR A 92 -1.46 -11.41 10.74
C TYR A 92 -0.47 -12.44 10.16
N SER A 93 -0.91 -13.68 9.97
CA SER A 93 -0.04 -14.73 9.41
C SER A 93 0.46 -14.38 8.01
N VAL A 94 -0.35 -13.74 7.18
CA VAL A 94 0.07 -13.32 5.83
C VAL A 94 0.96 -12.08 5.87
N ASP A 95 0.52 -11.03 6.60
CA ASP A 95 1.17 -9.73 6.58
C ASP A 95 2.48 -9.72 7.39
N VAL A 96 2.47 -10.28 8.60
CA VAL A 96 3.61 -10.22 9.53
C VAL A 96 4.49 -11.45 9.40
N GLU A 97 3.95 -12.66 9.62
CA GLU A 97 4.72 -13.89 9.56
C GLU A 97 5.19 -14.18 8.11
N GLY A 98 4.34 -13.89 7.11
CA GLY A 98 4.70 -13.99 5.70
C GLY A 98 5.85 -13.07 5.31
N THR A 99 5.84 -11.82 5.80
CA THR A 99 6.97 -10.89 5.58
C THR A 99 8.24 -11.40 6.25
N GLU A 100 8.15 -11.93 7.47
CA GLU A 100 9.31 -12.53 8.15
C GLU A 100 9.88 -13.71 7.37
N ASN A 101 9.01 -14.59 6.85
CA ASN A 101 9.43 -15.69 5.99
C ASN A 101 10.11 -15.20 4.70
N VAL A 102 9.59 -14.14 4.08
CA VAL A 102 10.24 -13.52 2.90
C VAL A 102 11.64 -13.01 3.24
N LEU A 103 11.82 -12.34 4.38
CA LEU A 103 13.12 -11.86 4.82
C LEU A 103 14.13 -13.00 5.05
N ARG A 104 13.70 -14.06 5.75
CA ARG A 104 14.51 -15.27 5.96
C ARG A 104 14.89 -15.94 4.62
N ALA A 105 13.93 -16.05 3.71
CA ALA A 105 14.15 -16.60 2.38
C ALA A 105 15.16 -15.76 1.56
N CYS A 106 15.07 -14.42 1.66
CA CYS A 106 16.02 -13.51 1.03
C CYS A 106 17.46 -13.78 1.51
N LEU A 107 17.69 -13.85 2.82
CA LEU A 107 19.03 -14.14 3.37
C LEU A 107 19.52 -15.51 2.94
N ALA A 108 18.69 -16.54 3.08
CA ALA A 108 19.06 -17.92 2.72
C ALA A 108 19.38 -18.10 1.22
N ALA A 109 18.82 -17.24 0.36
CA ALA A 109 19.05 -17.24 -1.08
C ALA A 109 20.12 -16.23 -1.55
N GLY A 110 20.69 -15.42 -0.66
CA GLY A 110 21.68 -14.39 -1.01
C GLY A 110 21.09 -13.22 -1.81
N VAL A 111 19.81 -12.91 -1.58
CA VAL A 111 19.16 -11.75 -2.20
C VAL A 111 19.80 -10.46 -1.69
N ARG A 112 20.19 -9.58 -2.59
CA ARG A 112 20.89 -8.33 -2.27
C ARG A 112 19.95 -7.23 -1.76
N LYS A 113 18.75 -7.13 -2.32
CA LYS A 113 17.83 -6.03 -2.03
C LYS A 113 16.39 -6.50 -1.90
N ILE A 114 15.69 -5.96 -0.92
CA ILE A 114 14.24 -6.08 -0.79
C ILE A 114 13.56 -4.71 -0.86
N VAL A 115 12.50 -4.59 -1.64
CA VAL A 115 11.61 -3.43 -1.72
C VAL A 115 10.27 -3.83 -1.13
N VAL A 116 9.84 -3.15 -0.07
CA VAL A 116 8.59 -3.49 0.64
C VAL A 116 7.55 -2.39 0.48
N SER A 117 6.35 -2.76 0.05
CA SER A 117 5.20 -1.87 0.07
C SER A 117 4.64 -1.77 1.49
N SER A 118 4.99 -0.68 2.19
CA SER A 118 4.36 -0.26 3.41
C SER A 118 3.23 0.74 3.13
N SER A 119 2.70 1.38 4.15
CA SER A 119 1.56 2.29 4.04
C SER A 119 1.67 3.44 5.03
N GLY A 120 1.13 4.60 4.66
CA GLY A 120 0.89 5.68 5.61
C GLY A 120 0.02 5.28 6.81
N ALA A 121 -0.73 4.19 6.70
CA ALA A 121 -1.49 3.62 7.82
C ALA A 121 -0.60 3.19 9.01
N ALA A 122 0.69 2.89 8.77
CA ALA A 122 1.64 2.55 9.84
C ALA A 122 1.84 3.69 10.87
N TYR A 123 1.63 4.95 10.47
CA TYR A 123 1.65 6.08 11.40
C TYR A 123 0.45 6.09 12.36
N GLY A 124 -0.63 5.43 12.00
CA GLY A 124 -1.88 5.42 12.76
C GLY A 124 -2.75 6.67 12.54
N TYR A 125 -3.98 6.56 12.99
CA TYR A 125 -5.04 7.57 12.85
C TYR A 125 -5.24 8.26 14.20
N HIS A 126 -4.48 9.33 14.48
CA HIS A 126 -4.44 10.00 15.77
C HIS A 126 -4.67 11.51 15.64
N ALA A 127 -5.41 12.08 16.62
CA ALA A 127 -5.75 13.49 16.65
C ALA A 127 -4.51 14.40 16.79
N ASP A 128 -3.46 13.89 17.40
CA ASP A 128 -2.19 14.55 17.69
C ASP A 128 -1.10 14.27 16.64
N ASN A 129 -1.46 13.67 15.51
CA ASN A 129 -0.55 13.58 14.37
C ASN A 129 -0.21 14.99 13.88
N PRO A 130 1.06 15.27 13.54
CA PRO A 130 1.41 16.54 12.89
C PRO A 130 0.66 16.69 11.56
N ALA A 131 0.51 17.93 11.10
CA ALA A 131 -0.18 18.24 9.85
C ALA A 131 0.44 17.53 8.63
N TRP A 132 1.76 17.30 8.65
CA TRP A 132 2.53 16.55 7.68
C TRP A 132 3.41 15.55 8.40
N LEU A 133 3.29 14.29 8.04
CA LEU A 133 4.06 13.18 8.61
C LEU A 133 5.30 12.93 7.75
N THR A 134 6.46 13.14 8.33
CA THR A 134 7.75 12.76 7.75
C THR A 134 8.11 11.32 8.12
N GLU A 135 9.13 10.77 7.47
CA GLU A 135 9.59 9.40 7.73
C GLU A 135 10.16 9.20 9.14
N ASP A 136 10.54 10.29 9.81
CA ASP A 136 11.08 10.30 11.18
C ASP A 136 9.96 10.31 12.25
N CYS A 137 8.71 10.53 11.85
CA CYS A 137 7.58 10.45 12.77
C CYS A 137 7.38 9.01 13.28
N PRO A 138 7.04 8.84 14.57
CA PRO A 138 6.87 7.52 15.16
C PRO A 138 5.72 6.74 14.51
N LEU A 139 5.91 5.43 14.36
CA LEU A 139 4.87 4.53 13.92
C LEU A 139 3.93 4.19 15.09
N ARG A 140 2.66 4.53 14.94
CA ARG A 140 1.63 4.36 15.97
C ARG A 140 0.39 3.65 15.41
N GLY A 141 0.56 2.75 14.42
CA GLY A 141 -0.55 2.01 13.80
C GLY A 141 -1.51 1.49 14.85
N ASN A 142 -2.81 1.83 14.70
CA ASN A 142 -3.84 1.54 15.69
C ASN A 142 -4.07 0.04 15.82
N GLU A 143 -3.97 -0.51 17.01
CA GLU A 143 -4.18 -1.94 17.25
C GLU A 143 -5.59 -2.40 16.86
N ALA A 144 -6.61 -1.58 17.08
CA ALA A 144 -7.97 -1.87 16.67
C ALA A 144 -8.13 -2.00 15.14
N PHE A 145 -7.17 -1.54 14.36
CA PHE A 145 -7.17 -1.54 12.90
C PHE A 145 -6.11 -2.52 12.38
N ALA A 146 -6.48 -3.76 12.10
CA ALA A 146 -5.55 -4.85 11.76
C ALA A 146 -4.51 -4.42 10.72
N TYR A 147 -4.93 -3.82 9.61
CA TYR A 147 -4.01 -3.37 8.56
C TYR A 147 -2.98 -2.34 9.05
N ALA A 148 -3.42 -1.31 9.79
CA ALA A 148 -2.50 -0.28 10.33
C ALA A 148 -1.53 -0.89 11.35
N TRP A 149 -2.03 -1.77 12.21
CA TRP A 149 -1.26 -2.50 13.19
C TRP A 149 -0.21 -3.41 12.54
N HIS A 150 -0.63 -4.22 11.54
CA HIS A 150 0.30 -5.11 10.83
C HIS A 150 1.39 -4.33 10.10
N LYS A 151 1.05 -3.21 9.44
CA LYS A 151 2.06 -2.38 8.77
C LYS A 151 3.07 -1.78 9.74
N ARG A 152 2.64 -1.38 10.94
CA ARG A 152 3.54 -0.98 12.03
C ARG A 152 4.47 -2.13 12.43
N LEU A 153 3.93 -3.31 12.75
CA LEU A 153 4.72 -4.48 13.17
C LEU A 153 5.73 -4.92 12.11
N VAL A 154 5.33 -4.90 10.84
CA VAL A 154 6.22 -5.19 9.71
C VAL A 154 7.37 -4.19 9.65
N GLU A 155 7.12 -2.90 9.81
CA GLU A 155 8.20 -1.89 9.77
C GLU A 155 9.11 -1.95 11.01
N GLU A 156 8.58 -2.25 12.18
CA GLU A 156 9.38 -2.52 13.40
C GLU A 156 10.28 -3.76 13.19
N MET A 157 9.77 -4.80 12.54
CA MET A 157 10.55 -5.97 12.13
C MET A 157 11.65 -5.59 11.13
N LEU A 158 11.30 -4.86 10.06
CA LEU A 158 12.24 -4.40 9.04
C LEU A 158 13.38 -3.55 9.65
N ALA A 159 13.07 -2.72 10.66
CA ALA A 159 14.06 -1.91 11.36
C ALA A 159 15.07 -2.78 12.13
N ARG A 160 14.61 -3.83 12.84
CA ARG A 160 15.50 -4.81 13.49
C ARG A 160 16.39 -5.51 12.48
N TRP A 161 15.77 -6.06 11.42
CA TRP A 161 16.48 -6.79 10.37
C TRP A 161 17.52 -5.94 9.65
N ARG A 162 17.27 -4.65 9.48
CA ARG A 162 18.25 -3.71 8.88
C ARG A 162 19.50 -3.56 9.74
N GLY A 163 19.35 -3.61 11.07
CA GLY A 163 20.49 -3.58 12.00
C GLY A 163 21.24 -4.92 12.09
N GLU A 164 20.51 -6.02 12.04
CA GLU A 164 21.07 -7.37 12.19
C GLU A 164 21.65 -7.92 10.88
N HIS A 165 21.09 -7.51 9.72
CA HIS A 165 21.42 -8.02 8.39
C HIS A 165 21.65 -6.88 7.40
N PRO A 166 22.72 -6.08 7.56
CA PRO A 166 23.03 -4.95 6.68
C PRO A 166 23.33 -5.36 5.24
N GLU A 167 23.67 -6.64 4.99
CA GLU A 167 23.86 -7.22 3.66
C GLU A 167 22.56 -7.27 2.84
N LEU A 168 21.39 -7.31 3.48
CA LEU A 168 20.09 -7.22 2.80
C LEU A 168 19.62 -5.77 2.75
N GLN A 169 19.93 -5.08 1.67
CA GLN A 169 19.49 -3.72 1.43
C GLN A 169 17.97 -3.59 1.44
N GLN A 170 17.43 -2.57 2.12
CA GLN A 170 16.00 -2.38 2.24
C GLN A 170 15.56 -1.05 1.65
N VAL A 171 14.49 -1.07 0.85
CA VAL A 171 13.69 0.10 0.47
C VAL A 171 12.28 -0.11 0.99
N VAL A 172 11.80 0.78 1.85
CA VAL A 172 10.44 0.74 2.42
C VAL A 172 9.65 1.92 1.88
N LEU A 173 8.56 1.63 1.17
CA LEU A 173 7.69 2.65 0.58
C LEU A 173 6.42 2.76 1.39
N ARG A 174 6.27 3.83 2.19
CA ARG A 174 5.03 4.18 2.93
C ARG A 174 4.07 4.85 1.97
N ILE A 175 3.22 4.05 1.35
CA ILE A 175 2.35 4.51 0.26
C ILE A 175 1.10 5.16 0.84
N GLY A 176 0.75 6.34 0.32
CA GLY A 176 -0.51 7.03 0.59
C GLY A 176 -1.71 6.36 -0.07
N THR A 177 -2.85 7.07 -0.15
CA THR A 177 -4.03 6.52 -0.80
C THR A 177 -3.84 6.45 -2.31
N ILE A 178 -3.75 5.24 -2.84
CA ILE A 178 -3.59 5.01 -4.28
C ILE A 178 -4.91 5.30 -4.99
N LEU A 179 -4.86 6.13 -6.01
CA LEU A 179 -5.91 6.30 -7.00
C LEU A 179 -5.36 6.11 -8.42
N GLY A 180 -6.26 5.82 -9.33
CA GLY A 180 -5.99 5.62 -10.75
C GLY A 180 -7.29 5.36 -11.49
N ALA A 181 -7.25 5.23 -12.80
CA ALA A 181 -8.45 5.07 -13.64
C ALA A 181 -9.28 3.81 -13.28
N THR A 182 -8.63 2.74 -12.86
CA THR A 182 -9.27 1.43 -12.62
C THR A 182 -9.23 0.97 -11.16
N VAL A 183 -8.69 1.79 -10.26
CA VAL A 183 -8.55 1.41 -8.85
C VAL A 183 -9.91 1.23 -8.18
N ARG A 184 -10.01 0.16 -7.38
CA ARG A 184 -11.15 -0.11 -6.48
C ARG A 184 -10.62 -0.49 -5.12
N ASN A 185 -11.01 0.26 -4.10
CA ASN A 185 -10.62 0.05 -2.70
C ASN A 185 -11.66 0.67 -1.77
N GLN A 186 -11.49 0.51 -0.46
CA GLN A 186 -12.43 1.05 0.54
C GLN A 186 -12.64 2.58 0.41
N ILE A 187 -11.65 3.32 -0.07
CA ILE A 187 -11.76 4.79 -0.25
C ILE A 187 -12.62 5.11 -1.48
N THR A 188 -12.41 4.39 -2.59
CA THR A 188 -13.26 4.58 -3.78
C THR A 188 -14.71 4.18 -3.49
N ASP A 189 -14.94 3.13 -2.68
CA ASP A 189 -16.28 2.73 -2.25
C ASP A 189 -16.96 3.82 -1.40
N LEU A 190 -16.18 4.56 -0.60
CA LEU A 190 -16.70 5.74 0.12
C LEU A 190 -17.13 6.84 -0.85
N PHE A 191 -16.34 7.10 -1.89
CA PHE A 191 -16.64 8.12 -2.89
C PHE A 191 -17.82 7.74 -3.81
N ASP A 192 -18.10 6.46 -4.00
CA ASP A 192 -19.24 5.97 -4.79
C ASP A 192 -20.58 6.17 -4.09
N LYS A 193 -20.61 6.44 -2.79
CA LYS A 193 -21.86 6.70 -2.06
C LYS A 193 -22.57 7.96 -2.57
N PRO A 194 -23.92 7.99 -2.58
CA PRO A 194 -24.69 9.16 -3.04
C PRO A 194 -24.50 10.41 -2.17
N ARG A 195 -24.11 10.22 -0.91
CA ARG A 195 -23.74 11.28 0.05
C ARG A 195 -22.48 10.87 0.78
N LEU A 196 -21.56 11.81 0.97
CA LEU A 196 -20.35 11.57 1.74
C LEU A 196 -20.59 11.86 3.22
N ILE A 197 -20.31 10.89 4.08
CA ILE A 197 -20.40 11.06 5.53
C ILE A 197 -19.21 11.90 5.97
N ALA A 198 -19.48 13.06 6.56
CA ALA A 198 -18.50 13.97 7.13
C ALA A 198 -18.70 14.05 8.65
N ILE A 199 -17.61 14.19 9.38
CA ILE A 199 -17.66 14.32 10.83
C ILE A 199 -17.54 15.80 11.19
N ARG A 200 -18.44 16.28 12.05
CA ARG A 200 -18.44 17.68 12.48
C ARG A 200 -17.11 18.05 13.12
N GLY A 201 -16.48 19.13 12.66
CA GLY A 201 -15.21 19.61 13.14
C GLY A 201 -13.98 18.86 12.62
N ALA A 202 -14.12 17.88 11.72
CA ALA A 202 -13.01 17.18 11.09
C ALA A 202 -12.87 17.60 9.62
N ALA A 203 -11.64 17.98 9.22
CA ALA A 203 -11.30 18.25 7.83
C ALA A 203 -11.24 16.96 6.99
N SER A 204 -10.91 15.84 7.64
CA SER A 204 -10.70 14.53 7.00
C SER A 204 -9.84 14.64 5.75
N PRO A 205 -8.53 14.94 5.90
CA PRO A 205 -7.63 15.17 4.78
C PRO A 205 -7.32 13.87 4.05
N PHE A 206 -7.10 13.96 2.74
CA PHE A 206 -6.65 12.85 1.89
C PHE A 206 -5.43 13.28 1.11
N VAL A 207 -4.39 12.48 1.18
CA VAL A 207 -3.26 12.54 0.25
C VAL A 207 -3.38 11.38 -0.72
N PHE A 208 -3.29 11.68 -2.01
CA PHE A 208 -3.39 10.68 -3.05
C PHE A 208 -2.07 10.50 -3.76
N VAL A 209 -1.88 9.32 -4.31
CA VAL A 209 -0.78 9.01 -5.21
C VAL A 209 -1.31 8.26 -6.43
N TRP A 210 -0.82 8.62 -7.59
CA TRP A 210 -1.17 7.92 -8.82
C TRP A 210 -0.57 6.52 -8.82
N ASP A 211 -1.33 5.51 -9.23
CA ASP A 211 -0.87 4.13 -9.29
C ASP A 211 0.39 3.97 -10.18
N GLN A 212 0.48 4.74 -11.28
CA GLN A 212 1.66 4.73 -12.15
C GLN A 212 2.89 5.42 -11.53
N ASP A 213 2.71 6.33 -10.57
CA ASP A 213 3.81 6.87 -9.79
C ASP A 213 4.29 5.86 -8.74
N VAL A 214 3.40 5.07 -8.15
CA VAL A 214 3.81 3.95 -7.29
C VAL A 214 4.62 2.93 -8.08
N VAL A 215 4.15 2.54 -9.28
CA VAL A 215 4.92 1.67 -10.20
C VAL A 215 6.27 2.29 -10.53
N GLY A 216 6.32 3.61 -10.80
CA GLY A 216 7.55 4.34 -11.04
C GLY A 216 8.53 4.29 -9.87
N CYS A 217 8.05 4.45 -8.63
CA CYS A 217 8.86 4.31 -7.42
C CYS A 217 9.44 2.89 -7.28
N LEU A 218 8.65 1.85 -7.56
CA LEU A 218 9.11 0.46 -7.52
C LEU A 218 10.19 0.20 -8.58
N LEU A 219 10.02 0.70 -9.81
CA LEU A 219 11.04 0.60 -10.86
C LEU A 219 12.31 1.34 -10.46
N HIS A 220 12.18 2.55 -9.91
CA HIS A 220 13.32 3.35 -9.44
C HIS A 220 14.07 2.65 -8.30
N ALA A 221 13.36 1.99 -7.37
CA ALA A 221 13.96 1.22 -6.29
C ALA A 221 14.86 0.08 -6.78
N ILE A 222 14.49 -0.55 -7.92
CA ILE A 222 15.31 -1.60 -8.54
C ILE A 222 16.50 -1.01 -9.28
N ALA A 223 16.26 0.05 -10.08
CA ALA A 223 17.25 0.63 -10.97
C ALA A 223 18.31 1.48 -10.26
N SER A 224 18.07 1.89 -9.02
CA SER A 224 18.99 2.72 -8.22
C SER A 224 19.60 1.94 -7.05
N ASP A 225 20.73 2.43 -6.53
CA ASP A 225 21.33 1.90 -5.29
C ASP A 225 20.74 2.52 -4.02
N ARG A 226 19.65 3.29 -4.15
CA ARG A 226 19.00 3.92 -3.02
C ARG A 226 18.42 2.87 -2.08
N THR A 227 18.57 3.14 -0.78
CA THR A 227 18.00 2.39 0.33
C THR A 227 17.33 3.36 1.30
N GLY A 228 16.50 2.87 2.20
CA GLY A 228 15.85 3.70 3.20
C GLY A 228 14.33 3.60 3.19
N ILE A 229 13.69 4.56 3.86
CA ILE A 229 12.25 4.62 4.04
C ILE A 229 11.77 5.91 3.38
N TYR A 230 10.67 5.81 2.61
CA TYR A 230 10.15 6.94 1.82
C TYR A 230 8.63 6.99 1.83
N ASN A 231 8.09 8.15 2.13
CA ASN A 231 6.66 8.44 1.98
C ASN A 231 6.32 8.63 0.49
N VAL A 232 5.40 7.84 -0.03
CA VAL A 232 5.01 7.88 -1.44
C VAL A 232 3.63 8.51 -1.57
N ALA A 233 3.58 9.77 -1.96
CA ALA A 233 2.37 10.57 -2.09
C ALA A 233 2.54 11.63 -3.19
N GLY A 234 1.46 12.02 -3.85
CA GLY A 234 1.42 13.22 -4.69
C GLY A 234 1.46 14.50 -3.84
N ASP A 235 1.87 15.60 -4.43
CA ASP A 235 1.93 16.90 -3.74
C ASP A 235 0.52 17.38 -3.35
N GLY A 236 0.43 18.06 -2.21
CA GLY A 236 -0.79 18.65 -1.70
C GLY A 236 -1.75 17.63 -1.05
N VAL A 237 -2.89 18.14 -0.60
CA VAL A 237 -3.91 17.39 0.13
C VAL A 237 -5.30 17.87 -0.30
N LEU A 238 -6.28 17.01 -0.26
CA LEU A 238 -7.70 17.35 -0.45
C LEU A 238 -8.47 17.04 0.83
N THR A 239 -9.28 17.98 1.28
CA THR A 239 -10.26 17.74 2.34
C THR A 239 -11.47 16.98 1.80
N LEU A 240 -12.19 16.29 2.68
CA LEU A 240 -13.46 15.66 2.28
C LEU A 240 -14.48 16.67 1.72
N ALA A 241 -14.39 17.94 2.13
CA ALA A 241 -15.22 19.00 1.60
C ALA A 241 -14.92 19.31 0.13
N GLU A 242 -13.66 19.44 -0.21
CA GLU A 242 -13.20 19.66 -1.60
C GLU A 242 -13.51 18.46 -2.49
N ILE A 243 -13.31 17.24 -1.98
CA ILE A 243 -13.67 16.00 -2.68
C ILE A 243 -15.18 15.98 -2.98
N ALA A 244 -16.03 16.28 -2.00
CA ALA A 244 -17.46 16.31 -2.19
C ALA A 244 -17.89 17.35 -3.24
N ALA A 245 -17.30 18.55 -3.20
CA ALA A 245 -17.55 19.60 -4.19
C ALA A 245 -17.16 19.15 -5.61
N ARG A 246 -15.99 18.54 -5.78
CA ARG A 246 -15.50 18.02 -7.07
C ARG A 246 -16.36 16.89 -7.63
N LEU A 247 -16.98 16.07 -6.75
CA LEU A 247 -17.89 14.99 -7.13
C LEU A 247 -19.35 15.48 -7.32
N GLY A 248 -19.67 16.75 -7.06
CA GLY A 248 -21.05 17.26 -7.07
C GLY A 248 -21.93 16.62 -6.01
N LYS A 249 -21.36 16.03 -4.94
CA LYS A 249 -22.08 15.28 -3.92
C LYS A 249 -22.31 16.09 -2.65
N ARG A 250 -23.49 15.88 -2.04
CA ARG A 250 -23.80 16.47 -0.74
C ARG A 250 -23.09 15.74 0.39
N ARG A 251 -22.64 16.49 1.40
CA ARG A 251 -22.10 15.93 2.63
C ARG A 251 -23.19 15.77 3.68
N LEU A 252 -23.21 14.62 4.35
CA LEU A 252 -23.99 14.38 5.56
C LEU A 252 -23.07 14.59 6.76
N VAL A 253 -23.15 15.78 7.38
CA VAL A 253 -22.29 16.15 8.51
C VAL A 253 -22.91 15.68 9.81
N LEU A 254 -22.27 14.71 10.48
CA LEU A 254 -22.76 14.11 11.71
C LEU A 254 -21.81 14.40 12.89
N PRO A 255 -22.35 14.54 14.12
CA PRO A 255 -21.53 14.57 15.33
C PRO A 255 -20.80 13.23 15.50
N ALA A 256 -19.52 13.27 15.91
CA ALA A 256 -18.71 12.06 16.10
C ALA A 256 -19.34 11.07 17.10
N GLY A 257 -19.93 11.56 18.19
CA GLY A 257 -20.59 10.72 19.19
C GLY A 257 -21.79 9.95 18.63
N LEU A 258 -22.63 10.59 17.81
CA LEU A 258 -23.77 9.95 17.18
C LEU A 258 -23.33 8.83 16.22
N LEU A 259 -22.31 9.11 15.41
CA LEU A 259 -21.81 8.13 14.45
C LEU A 259 -21.10 6.96 15.16
N ARG A 260 -20.39 7.22 16.27
CA ARG A 260 -19.77 6.19 17.11
C ARG A 260 -20.83 5.26 17.71
N LEU A 261 -21.91 5.81 18.25
CA LEU A 261 -23.03 5.05 18.79
C LEU A 261 -23.69 4.19 17.69
N ALA A 262 -24.00 4.79 16.54
CA ALA A 262 -24.64 4.09 15.42
C ALA A 262 -23.76 2.92 14.92
N LEU A 263 -22.45 3.14 14.72
CA LEU A 263 -21.52 2.08 14.32
C LEU A 263 -21.41 0.99 15.38
N GLY A 264 -21.38 1.33 16.67
CA GLY A 264 -21.36 0.37 17.77
C GLY A 264 -22.59 -0.54 17.77
N VAL A 265 -23.80 0.04 17.63
CA VAL A 265 -25.06 -0.73 17.57
C VAL A 265 -25.11 -1.60 16.31
N LEU A 266 -24.81 -1.06 15.14
CA LEU A 266 -24.83 -1.82 13.87
C LEU A 266 -23.80 -2.97 13.90
N HIS A 267 -22.63 -2.75 14.49
CA HIS A 267 -21.60 -3.78 14.64
C HIS A 267 -22.03 -4.88 15.59
N SER A 268 -22.59 -4.54 16.75
CA SER A 268 -23.10 -5.53 17.74
C SER A 268 -24.25 -6.37 17.19
N LEU A 269 -25.02 -5.85 16.25
CA LEU A 269 -26.11 -6.56 15.55
C LEU A 269 -25.61 -7.36 14.34
N GLY A 270 -24.33 -7.35 14.01
CA GLY A 270 -23.76 -8.04 12.84
C GLY A 270 -24.18 -7.42 11.49
N LEU A 271 -24.75 -6.21 11.51
CA LEU A 271 -25.22 -5.50 10.31
C LEU A 271 -24.10 -4.76 9.57
N THR A 272 -22.95 -4.60 10.19
CA THR A 272 -21.75 -4.04 9.58
C THR A 272 -20.50 -4.72 10.14
N GLN A 273 -19.46 -4.83 9.30
CA GLN A 273 -18.13 -5.26 9.73
C GLN A 273 -17.31 -4.12 10.35
N TYR A 274 -17.81 -2.88 10.27
CA TYR A 274 -17.11 -1.67 10.71
C TYR A 274 -17.53 -1.31 12.13
N GLY A 275 -16.56 -1.25 13.05
CA GLY A 275 -16.77 -0.83 14.43
C GLY A 275 -16.57 0.68 14.65
N PRO A 276 -16.71 1.13 15.90
CA PRO A 276 -16.51 2.55 16.29
C PRO A 276 -15.13 3.12 15.97
N GLU A 277 -14.11 2.27 15.87
CA GLU A 277 -12.72 2.62 15.53
C GLU A 277 -12.60 3.22 14.12
N GLN A 278 -13.53 2.91 13.21
CA GLN A 278 -13.57 3.49 11.86
C GLN A 278 -13.70 5.02 11.84
N LEU A 279 -14.17 5.62 12.95
CA LEU A 279 -14.25 7.06 13.07
C LEU A 279 -12.88 7.73 13.04
N ASP A 280 -11.91 7.14 13.72
CA ASP A 280 -10.56 7.70 13.76
C ASP A 280 -9.89 7.62 12.38
N PHE A 281 -10.13 6.52 11.64
CA PHE A 281 -9.77 6.41 10.22
C PHE A 281 -10.36 7.52 9.35
N LEU A 282 -11.62 7.92 9.59
CA LEU A 282 -12.26 8.99 8.82
C LEU A 282 -11.82 10.39 9.26
N ARG A 283 -11.43 10.57 10.53
CA ARG A 283 -11.11 11.89 11.11
C ARG A 283 -9.65 12.27 10.95
N TRP A 284 -8.74 11.33 11.25
CA TRP A 284 -7.33 11.59 11.52
C TRP A 284 -6.41 10.88 10.53
N ARG A 285 -6.72 11.05 9.24
CA ARG A 285 -5.94 10.39 8.19
C ARG A 285 -4.50 10.92 8.15
N PRO A 286 -3.50 10.03 8.05
CA PRO A 286 -2.12 10.43 7.85
C PRO A 286 -1.95 11.25 6.57
N VAL A 287 -1.37 12.42 6.67
CA VAL A 287 -0.96 13.27 5.54
C VAL A 287 0.56 13.14 5.40
N LEU A 288 1.01 12.53 4.32
CA LEU A 288 2.41 12.19 4.11
C LEU A 288 3.18 13.35 3.49
N ASP A 289 4.28 13.76 4.12
CA ASP A 289 5.29 14.60 3.49
C ASP A 289 6.13 13.75 2.53
N ASN A 290 6.27 14.16 1.28
CA ASN A 290 7.00 13.44 0.24
C ASN A 290 8.35 14.11 -0.11
N THR A 291 8.86 14.97 0.75
CA THR A 291 10.11 15.70 0.51
C THR A 291 11.29 14.74 0.35
N ARG A 292 11.42 13.77 1.24
CA ARG A 292 12.50 12.77 1.20
C ARG A 292 12.44 11.90 -0.06
N LEU A 293 11.24 11.56 -0.53
CA LEU A 293 11.04 10.87 -1.81
C LEU A 293 11.66 11.65 -2.98
N LYS A 294 11.50 12.98 -2.99
CA LYS A 294 11.99 13.85 -4.07
C LYS A 294 13.48 14.16 -3.96
N THR A 295 13.99 14.37 -2.76
CA THR A 295 15.35 14.87 -2.53
C THR A 295 16.38 13.78 -2.31
N GLU A 296 16.03 12.69 -1.65
CA GLU A 296 16.95 11.61 -1.30
C GLU A 296 16.74 10.37 -2.16
N PHE A 297 15.48 9.92 -2.32
CA PHE A 297 15.19 8.79 -3.19
C PHE A 297 15.39 9.14 -4.67
N GLY A 298 15.07 10.38 -5.05
CA GLY A 298 15.25 10.90 -6.40
C GLY A 298 14.05 10.63 -7.33
N TYR A 299 12.88 10.30 -6.77
CA TYR A 299 11.66 10.16 -7.55
C TYR A 299 10.70 11.33 -7.29
N ARG A 300 10.22 11.95 -8.37
CA ARG A 300 9.21 13.02 -8.30
C ARG A 300 7.88 12.49 -8.84
N PRO A 301 6.81 12.47 -8.00
CA PRO A 301 5.47 12.14 -8.48
C PRO A 301 5.07 13.07 -9.63
N ARG A 302 4.49 12.50 -10.67
CA ARG A 302 4.08 13.24 -11.90
C ARG A 302 2.79 14.02 -11.71
N LEU A 303 1.95 13.55 -10.77
CA LEU A 303 0.66 14.15 -10.47
C LEU A 303 0.57 14.54 -8.98
N SER A 304 0.02 15.71 -8.71
CA SER A 304 -0.40 16.12 -7.37
C SER A 304 -1.63 15.33 -6.90
N SER A 305 -1.91 15.34 -5.61
CA SER A 305 -3.12 14.73 -5.04
C SER A 305 -4.41 15.22 -5.74
N ALA A 306 -4.47 16.49 -6.10
CA ALA A 306 -5.62 17.07 -6.80
C ALA A 306 -5.76 16.52 -8.23
N GLU A 307 -4.66 16.43 -8.98
CA GLU A 307 -4.64 15.92 -10.36
C GLU A 307 -4.96 14.42 -10.39
N VAL A 308 -4.42 13.63 -9.45
CA VAL A 308 -4.75 12.21 -9.29
C VAL A 308 -6.24 12.02 -9.06
N PHE A 309 -6.84 12.86 -8.20
CA PHE A 309 -8.26 12.80 -7.93
C PHE A 309 -9.09 13.16 -9.18
N GLU A 310 -8.68 14.16 -9.96
CA GLU A 310 -9.37 14.52 -11.21
C GLU A 310 -9.25 13.41 -12.27
N LEU A 311 -8.10 12.75 -12.38
CA LEU A 311 -7.91 11.60 -13.26
C LEU A 311 -8.89 10.47 -12.87
N TYR A 312 -8.96 10.15 -11.58
CA TYR A 312 -9.90 9.15 -11.05
C TYR A 312 -11.36 9.50 -11.37
N ARG A 313 -11.78 10.77 -11.13
CA ARG A 313 -13.14 11.26 -11.38
C ARG A 313 -13.52 11.13 -12.85
N ARG A 314 -12.64 11.60 -13.77
CA ARG A 314 -12.88 11.53 -15.22
C ARG A 314 -13.02 10.09 -15.71
N ALA A 315 -12.22 9.16 -15.21
CA ALA A 315 -12.27 7.76 -15.59
C ALA A 315 -13.58 7.07 -15.18
N ARG A 316 -14.34 7.64 -14.22
CA ARG A 316 -15.64 7.12 -13.79
C ARG A 316 -16.84 7.78 -14.46
N GLY A 317 -16.62 8.71 -15.38
CA GLY A 317 -17.71 9.41 -16.07
C GLY A 317 -18.40 10.48 -15.22
N ASP A 318 -17.90 10.81 -14.04
CA ASP A 318 -18.44 11.85 -13.16
C ASP A 318 -18.04 13.27 -13.62
N GLY A 319 -18.03 13.53 -14.92
CA GLY A 319 -17.43 14.75 -15.46
C GLY A 319 -17.98 15.28 -16.77
N ALA A 320 -19.26 15.08 -17.04
CA ALA A 320 -19.99 15.80 -18.09
C ALA A 320 -21.12 16.63 -17.48
#